data_72ace62ea2ae2c600100362c18fc60fb
#
_entry.id   72ace62ea2ae2c600100362c18fc60fb
#
_cell.length_a   1.000
_cell.length_b   1.000
_cell.length_c   1.000
_cell.angle_alpha   90.00
_cell.angle_beta   90.00
_cell.angle_gamma   90.00
#
_symmetry.space_group_name_H-M   'P 1'
#
loop_
_entity.id
_entity.type
_entity.pdbx_description
1 polymer ?
#
loop_
_entity_poly.entity_id
_entity_poly.type
_entity_poly.pdbx_seq_one_letter_code
_entity_poly.pdbx_strand_id
1 'polypeptide(L)'
;MMTRLTIDGSRPRLRHFEGKRVLITGGTGSLGKTLVRRFLEGKDGNPTKIIVLSRDEAKQHAMRMEYQHRIAATDEIIYRNFQEKLEFRIGDVRDPHTIAQALRSVDIVFNAAALKQVPTCEYFPYEAVRTNVGGPENIIRAIQEHHLRIEIVVGVSTDKACKPVNAMGMTKALQERVLIQANIRCPDTRFVCVRYGNVLASRGSVIPLFHDQIRHGGPVTITTPEMTRFLLSLDNAVDTIFAAVREGLPGETYVPRVPSALVVNLAKALIDGRAIEVRNTGIRPGEKVHEILISEEEAHRSVARDAYYVILPMLPELCNEHSGTPCLSREYSSADNLMTLEETAGMLRKQGLMLENVHDEIAEVLR
;
A
#
# COMPACT_ATOMS: atom_id res chain seq x y z
N MET A 1 -32.30 -42.01 4.23
CA MET A 1 -31.14 -41.86 3.34
C MET A 1 -30.99 -40.36 3.01
N MET A 2 -30.25 -39.59 3.86
CA MET A 2 -30.09 -38.14 3.74
C MET A 2 -28.81 -37.85 3.00
N THR A 3 -28.92 -37.33 1.80
CA THR A 3 -27.77 -36.92 0.97
C THR A 3 -27.22 -35.61 1.54
N ARG A 4 -26.00 -35.63 2.07
CA ARG A 4 -25.23 -34.42 2.47
C ARG A 4 -24.81 -33.70 1.19
N LEU A 5 -25.38 -32.52 0.97
CA LEU A 5 -24.85 -31.52 0.02
C LEU A 5 -23.64 -30.86 0.65
N THR A 6 -22.46 -31.20 0.18
CA THR A 6 -21.23 -30.44 0.42
C THR A 6 -21.27 -29.17 -0.42
N ILE A 7 -21.45 -28.02 0.24
CA ILE A 7 -21.32 -26.70 -0.40
C ILE A 7 -19.82 -26.41 -0.51
N ASP A 8 -19.27 -26.67 -1.70
CA ASP A 8 -17.94 -26.19 -2.07
C ASP A 8 -18.04 -24.68 -2.36
N GLY A 9 -17.58 -23.87 -1.38
CA GLY A 9 -17.71 -22.41 -1.37
C GLY A 9 -16.64 -21.66 -2.18
N SER A 10 -16.15 -22.20 -3.28
CA SER A 10 -15.28 -21.46 -4.20
C SER A 10 -16.12 -20.62 -5.17
N ARG A 11 -16.46 -19.37 -4.76
CA ARG A 11 -16.87 -18.37 -5.77
C ARG A 11 -15.77 -18.28 -6.82
N PRO A 12 -16.09 -18.36 -8.13
CA PRO A 12 -15.08 -18.18 -9.17
C PRO A 12 -14.41 -16.83 -8.93
N ARG A 13 -13.09 -16.82 -8.69
CA ARG A 13 -12.30 -15.59 -8.62
C ARG A 13 -12.44 -14.92 -9.98
N LEU A 14 -13.32 -13.92 -10.07
CA LEU A 14 -13.48 -13.11 -11.27
C LEU A 14 -12.09 -12.56 -11.61
N ARG A 15 -11.59 -12.90 -12.81
CA ARG A 15 -10.25 -12.51 -13.27
C ARG A 15 -10.27 -11.05 -13.74
N HIS A 16 -10.43 -10.12 -12.81
CA HIS A 16 -10.54 -8.68 -13.11
C HIS A 16 -9.35 -8.11 -13.89
N PHE A 17 -8.20 -8.77 -13.83
CA PHE A 17 -6.98 -8.32 -14.53
C PHE A 17 -6.74 -9.06 -15.85
N GLU A 18 -7.59 -10.05 -16.19
CA GLU A 18 -7.41 -10.83 -17.42
C GLU A 18 -7.55 -9.94 -18.65
N GLY A 19 -6.53 -9.96 -19.52
CA GLY A 19 -6.53 -9.17 -20.74
C GLY A 19 -6.32 -7.67 -20.57
N LYS A 20 -6.21 -7.15 -19.33
CA LYS A 20 -6.11 -5.72 -19.03
C LYS A 20 -4.69 -5.18 -19.19
N ARG A 21 -4.60 -3.90 -19.43
CA ARG A 21 -3.36 -3.11 -19.41
C ARG A 21 -3.32 -2.31 -18.11
N VAL A 22 -2.35 -2.57 -17.26
CA VAL A 22 -2.24 -1.95 -15.93
C VAL A 22 -1.09 -0.96 -15.89
N LEU A 23 -1.32 0.22 -15.31
CA LEU A 23 -0.28 1.23 -15.04
C LEU A 23 -0.02 1.32 -13.54
N ILE A 24 1.24 1.27 -13.14
CA ILE A 24 1.67 1.44 -11.74
C ILE A 24 2.58 2.66 -11.67
N THR A 25 2.05 3.77 -11.12
CA THR A 25 2.91 4.93 -10.83
C THR A 25 3.74 4.64 -9.58
N GLY A 26 5.01 5.05 -9.57
CA GLY A 26 5.92 4.68 -8.48
C GLY A 26 6.25 3.17 -8.44
N GLY A 27 6.13 2.47 -9.56
CA GLY A 27 6.24 1.02 -9.66
C GLY A 27 7.60 0.44 -9.27
N THR A 28 8.66 1.26 -9.15
CA THR A 28 9.98 0.85 -8.64
C THR A 28 10.11 0.89 -7.12
N GLY A 29 9.09 1.36 -6.41
CA GLY A 29 9.01 1.30 -4.95
C GLY A 29 8.63 -0.09 -4.43
N SER A 30 8.75 -0.33 -3.10
CA SER A 30 8.47 -1.64 -2.49
C SER A 30 7.08 -2.19 -2.87
N LEU A 31 6.03 -1.39 -2.74
CA LEU A 31 4.67 -1.80 -3.13
C LEU A 31 4.56 -2.06 -4.63
N GLY A 32 5.13 -1.16 -5.46
CA GLY A 32 5.09 -1.31 -6.92
C GLY A 32 5.79 -2.58 -7.41
N LYS A 33 6.96 -2.90 -6.85
CA LYS A 33 7.67 -4.16 -7.12
C LYS A 33 6.82 -5.38 -6.75
N THR A 34 6.12 -5.33 -5.61
CA THR A 34 5.24 -6.43 -5.18
C THR A 34 4.03 -6.58 -6.11
N LEU A 35 3.40 -5.49 -6.52
CA LEU A 35 2.33 -5.52 -7.53
C LEU A 35 2.82 -6.14 -8.84
N VAL A 36 3.98 -5.70 -9.35
CA VAL A 36 4.56 -6.27 -10.57
C VAL A 36 4.83 -7.76 -10.42
N ARG A 37 5.48 -8.19 -9.31
CA ARG A 37 5.73 -9.59 -9.03
C ARG A 37 4.44 -10.41 -9.03
N ARG A 38 3.40 -9.97 -8.32
CA ARG A 38 2.10 -10.65 -8.22
C ARG A 38 1.43 -10.80 -9.60
N PHE A 39 1.51 -9.78 -10.46
CA PHE A 39 1.01 -9.88 -11.82
C PHE A 39 1.83 -10.83 -12.70
N LEU A 40 3.15 -10.84 -12.56
CA LEU A 40 4.03 -11.75 -13.31
C LEU A 40 3.83 -13.22 -12.88
N GLU A 41 3.49 -13.48 -11.61
CA GLU A 41 3.11 -14.81 -11.12
C GLU A 41 1.78 -15.32 -11.73
N GLY A 42 0.94 -14.43 -12.21
CA GLY A 42 -0.33 -14.78 -12.88
C GLY A 42 -1.43 -15.34 -11.98
N LYS A 43 -1.23 -15.38 -10.66
CA LYS A 43 -2.20 -15.96 -9.70
C LYS A 43 -3.48 -15.13 -9.54
N ASP A 44 -3.37 -13.82 -9.69
CA ASP A 44 -4.47 -12.87 -9.48
C ASP A 44 -5.16 -12.46 -10.80
N GLY A 45 -4.76 -13.05 -11.92
CA GLY A 45 -5.17 -12.74 -13.28
C GLY A 45 -3.98 -12.48 -14.18
N ASN A 46 -4.22 -12.35 -15.46
CA ASN A 46 -3.19 -12.33 -16.47
C ASN A 46 -3.28 -11.05 -17.33
N PRO A 47 -2.77 -9.89 -16.85
CA PRO A 47 -2.77 -8.66 -17.65
C PRO A 47 -1.94 -8.84 -18.93
N THR A 48 -2.34 -8.16 -20.00
CA THR A 48 -1.58 -8.15 -21.27
C THR A 48 -0.36 -7.24 -21.21
N LYS A 49 -0.43 -6.17 -20.40
CA LYS A 49 0.70 -5.25 -20.17
C LYS A 49 0.71 -4.78 -18.72
N ILE A 50 1.91 -4.66 -18.18
CA ILE A 50 2.20 -4.11 -16.85
C ILE A 50 3.17 -2.94 -17.08
N ILE A 51 2.68 -1.72 -16.96
CA ILE A 51 3.44 -0.50 -17.23
C ILE A 51 3.91 0.08 -15.91
N VAL A 52 5.23 0.18 -15.73
CA VAL A 52 5.89 0.79 -14.58
C VAL A 52 6.30 2.21 -14.93
N LEU A 53 5.64 3.21 -14.32
CA LEU A 53 6.02 4.61 -14.46
C LEU A 53 6.82 5.05 -13.23
N SER A 54 8.04 5.52 -13.43
CA SER A 54 8.93 6.03 -12.37
C SER A 54 9.90 7.06 -12.94
N ARG A 55 10.31 8.02 -12.09
CA ARG A 55 11.34 9.02 -12.43
C ARG A 55 12.76 8.45 -12.43
N ASP A 56 12.95 7.39 -11.66
CA ASP A 56 14.26 6.83 -11.33
C ASP A 56 14.66 5.75 -12.34
N GLU A 57 15.48 6.15 -13.31
CA GLU A 57 15.99 5.26 -14.35
C GLU A 57 16.84 4.13 -13.75
N ALA A 58 17.69 4.45 -12.76
CA ALA A 58 18.57 3.46 -12.14
C ALA A 58 17.78 2.33 -11.46
N LYS A 59 16.70 2.68 -10.74
CA LYS A 59 15.81 1.66 -10.15
C LYS A 59 15.02 0.86 -11.19
N GLN A 60 14.65 1.47 -12.32
CA GLN A 60 14.02 0.72 -13.42
C GLN A 60 15.03 -0.26 -14.04
N HIS A 61 16.27 0.18 -14.26
CA HIS A 61 17.34 -0.68 -14.75
C HIS A 61 17.62 -1.85 -13.79
N ALA A 62 17.80 -1.56 -12.50
CA ALA A 62 18.02 -2.60 -11.48
C ALA A 62 16.87 -3.62 -11.44
N MET A 63 15.61 -3.14 -11.49
CA MET A 63 14.43 -4.01 -11.52
C MET A 63 14.39 -4.87 -12.81
N ARG A 64 14.80 -4.33 -13.95
CA ARG A 64 14.91 -5.08 -15.21
C ARG A 64 15.95 -6.19 -15.09
N MET A 65 17.12 -5.87 -14.57
CA MET A 65 18.20 -6.84 -14.36
C MET A 65 17.80 -7.94 -13.38
N GLU A 66 17.14 -7.60 -12.28
CA GLU A 66 16.61 -8.57 -11.31
C GLU A 66 15.73 -9.64 -11.98
N TYR A 67 14.82 -9.25 -12.87
CA TYR A 67 13.97 -10.21 -13.58
C TYR A 67 14.67 -10.97 -14.70
N GLN A 68 15.67 -10.37 -15.35
CA GLN A 68 16.47 -11.03 -16.40
C GLN A 68 17.36 -12.15 -15.87
N HIS A 69 17.84 -12.05 -14.61
CA HIS A 69 18.75 -13.03 -14.01
C HIS A 69 18.06 -14.14 -13.20
N ARG A 70 16.74 -14.17 -13.16
CA ARG A 70 16.00 -15.24 -12.49
C ARG A 70 16.06 -16.53 -13.32
N ILE A 71 16.84 -17.52 -12.85
CA ILE A 71 17.17 -18.77 -13.60
C ILE A 71 16.49 -20.02 -12.99
N ALA A 72 15.73 -19.91 -11.90
CA ALA A 72 15.11 -21.07 -11.25
C ALA A 72 13.85 -21.56 -11.97
N ALA A 73 13.59 -22.86 -11.97
CA ALA A 73 12.46 -23.49 -12.66
C ALA A 73 11.07 -22.94 -12.26
N THR A 74 10.88 -22.52 -11.02
CA THR A 74 9.67 -21.83 -10.54
C THR A 74 9.56 -20.40 -11.07
N ASP A 75 10.66 -19.81 -11.50
CA ASP A 75 10.74 -18.44 -12.00
C ASP A 75 10.60 -18.35 -13.53
N GLU A 76 10.54 -19.48 -14.25
CA GLU A 76 10.38 -19.52 -15.70
C GLU A 76 9.11 -18.81 -16.17
N ILE A 77 8.00 -19.00 -15.45
CA ILE A 77 6.73 -18.31 -15.74
C ILE A 77 6.88 -16.81 -15.53
N ILE A 78 7.56 -16.39 -14.47
CA ILE A 78 7.83 -14.97 -14.17
C ILE A 78 8.71 -14.37 -15.24
N TYR A 79 9.78 -15.05 -15.64
CA TYR A 79 10.71 -14.58 -16.67
C TYR A 79 10.03 -14.42 -18.03
N ARG A 80 9.27 -15.41 -18.47
CA ARG A 80 8.49 -15.35 -19.71
C ARG A 80 7.48 -14.20 -19.69
N ASN A 81 6.71 -14.09 -18.61
CA ASN A 81 5.77 -12.99 -18.43
C ASN A 81 6.45 -11.62 -18.38
N PHE A 82 7.64 -11.54 -17.81
CA PHE A 82 8.44 -10.32 -17.79
C PHE A 82 8.74 -9.83 -19.21
N GLN A 83 9.29 -10.69 -20.07
CA GLN A 83 9.66 -10.31 -21.44
C GLN A 83 8.45 -9.86 -22.27
N GLU A 84 7.33 -10.56 -22.13
CA GLU A 84 6.13 -10.32 -22.93
C GLU A 84 5.31 -9.11 -22.45
N LYS A 85 5.25 -8.89 -21.12
CA LYS A 85 4.24 -8.02 -20.50
C LYS A 85 4.77 -6.78 -19.80
N LEU A 86 6.00 -6.81 -19.25
CA LEU A 86 6.50 -5.71 -18.46
C LEU A 86 7.09 -4.60 -19.35
N GLU A 87 6.59 -3.40 -19.14
CA GLU A 87 7.03 -2.19 -19.85
C GLU A 87 7.47 -1.13 -18.84
N PHE A 88 8.64 -0.54 -19.05
CA PHE A 88 9.13 0.55 -18.22
C PHE A 88 9.00 1.88 -18.95
N ARG A 89 8.46 2.88 -18.25
CA ARG A 89 8.38 4.26 -18.73
C ARG A 89 9.03 5.20 -17.73
N ILE A 90 9.98 5.99 -18.19
CA ILE A 90 10.55 7.07 -17.39
C ILE A 90 9.59 8.26 -17.46
N GLY A 91 9.25 8.81 -16.29
CA GLY A 91 8.37 9.97 -16.23
C GLY A 91 8.02 10.38 -14.81
N ASP A 92 7.58 11.63 -14.68
CA ASP A 92 7.18 12.24 -13.41
C ASP A 92 5.67 12.43 -13.36
N VAL A 93 5.03 11.97 -12.29
CA VAL A 93 3.58 12.15 -12.09
C VAL A 93 3.17 13.63 -11.99
N ARG A 94 4.12 14.52 -11.71
CA ARG A 94 3.91 15.97 -11.66
C ARG A 94 3.80 16.62 -13.04
N ASP A 95 4.20 15.89 -14.09
CA ASP A 95 4.11 16.36 -15.47
C ASP A 95 2.82 15.82 -16.15
N PRO A 96 1.87 16.71 -16.47
CA PRO A 96 0.61 16.32 -17.12
C PRO A 96 0.80 15.60 -18.46
N HIS A 97 1.80 16.02 -19.25
CA HIS A 97 2.04 15.42 -20.57
C HIS A 97 2.54 13.98 -20.45
N THR A 98 3.46 13.74 -19.52
CA THR A 98 3.94 12.37 -19.20
C THR A 98 2.78 11.48 -18.78
N ILE A 99 1.90 11.97 -17.89
CA ILE A 99 0.74 11.21 -17.43
C ILE A 99 -0.22 10.94 -18.58
N ALA A 100 -0.56 11.95 -19.39
CA ALA A 100 -1.46 11.77 -20.53
C ALA A 100 -0.93 10.72 -21.51
N GLN A 101 0.37 10.68 -21.77
CA GLN A 101 0.99 9.68 -22.63
C GLN A 101 0.98 8.27 -21.97
N ALA A 102 1.27 8.21 -20.66
CA ALA A 102 1.33 6.94 -19.94
C ALA A 102 -0.05 6.26 -19.84
N LEU A 103 -1.12 7.02 -19.78
CA LEU A 103 -2.49 6.53 -19.64
C LEU A 103 -3.11 6.04 -20.96
N ARG A 104 -2.49 6.31 -22.10
CA ARG A 104 -3.02 5.83 -23.39
C ARG A 104 -3.10 4.30 -23.41
N SER A 105 -4.26 3.78 -23.73
CA SER A 105 -4.52 2.34 -23.79
C SER A 105 -4.30 1.59 -22.45
N VAL A 106 -4.52 2.25 -21.31
CA VAL A 106 -4.51 1.66 -19.98
C VAL A 106 -5.95 1.44 -19.53
N ASP A 107 -6.21 0.32 -18.87
CA ASP A 107 -7.53 0.01 -18.31
C ASP A 107 -7.58 0.27 -16.79
N ILE A 108 -6.47 -0.02 -16.08
CA ILE A 108 -6.41 0.05 -14.62
C ILE A 108 -5.17 0.84 -14.19
N VAL A 109 -5.35 1.76 -13.24
CA VAL A 109 -4.26 2.59 -12.71
C VAL A 109 -4.08 2.34 -11.22
N PHE A 110 -2.86 2.00 -10.80
CA PHE A 110 -2.43 1.96 -9.41
C PHE A 110 -1.58 3.21 -9.12
N ASN A 111 -2.17 4.19 -8.44
CA ASN A 111 -1.46 5.42 -8.08
C ASN A 111 -0.71 5.21 -6.75
N ALA A 112 0.53 4.70 -6.85
CA ALA A 112 1.41 4.45 -5.71
C ALA A 112 2.61 5.42 -5.62
N ALA A 113 2.76 6.34 -6.59
CA ALA A 113 3.78 7.38 -6.54
C ALA A 113 3.46 8.39 -5.43
N ALA A 114 4.41 8.61 -4.51
CA ALA A 114 4.27 9.57 -3.44
C ALA A 114 5.61 10.00 -2.85
N LEU A 115 5.66 11.19 -2.24
CA LEU A 115 6.62 11.51 -1.21
C LEU A 115 6.07 10.99 0.12
N LYS A 116 6.77 10.06 0.79
CA LYS A 116 6.28 9.34 1.96
C LYS A 116 7.08 9.56 3.25
N GLN A 117 8.26 10.17 3.15
CA GLN A 117 9.10 10.43 4.33
C GLN A 117 8.61 11.69 5.03
N VAL A 118 8.17 11.53 6.28
CA VAL A 118 7.61 12.63 7.08
C VAL A 118 8.60 13.80 7.18
N PRO A 119 9.86 13.64 7.57
CA PRO A 119 10.79 14.75 7.66
C PRO A 119 10.98 15.47 6.32
N THR A 120 11.14 14.74 5.24
CA THR A 120 11.29 15.34 3.90
C THR A 120 10.07 16.16 3.50
N CYS A 121 8.86 15.70 3.81
CA CYS A 121 7.64 16.43 3.51
C CYS A 121 7.49 17.69 4.36
N GLU A 122 7.97 17.68 5.61
CA GLU A 122 7.99 18.90 6.45
C GLU A 122 8.95 19.97 5.91
N TYR A 123 10.14 19.60 5.43
CA TYR A 123 11.08 20.55 4.82
C TYR A 123 10.64 20.99 3.41
N PHE A 124 9.92 20.14 2.68
CA PHE A 124 9.49 20.39 1.30
C PHE A 124 7.98 20.17 1.11
N PRO A 125 7.12 20.88 1.86
CA PRO A 125 5.67 20.59 1.86
C PRO A 125 5.03 20.82 0.49
N TYR A 126 5.49 21.82 -0.27
CA TYR A 126 4.96 22.07 -1.60
C TYR A 126 5.32 20.96 -2.60
N GLU A 127 6.50 20.35 -2.51
CA GLU A 127 6.86 19.19 -3.32
C GLU A 127 6.00 17.97 -2.96
N ALA A 128 5.62 17.84 -1.67
CA ALA A 128 4.67 16.83 -1.24
C ALA A 128 3.27 17.09 -1.85
N VAL A 129 2.78 18.34 -1.87
CA VAL A 129 1.53 18.72 -2.54
C VAL A 129 1.59 18.41 -4.03
N ARG A 130 2.65 18.83 -4.73
CA ARG A 130 2.80 18.59 -6.17
C ARG A 130 2.79 17.10 -6.53
N THR A 131 3.40 16.28 -5.69
CA THR A 131 3.50 14.83 -5.95
C THR A 131 2.25 14.08 -5.48
N ASN A 132 1.86 14.27 -4.21
CA ASN A 132 0.81 13.46 -3.59
C ASN A 132 -0.60 13.91 -3.97
N VAL A 133 -0.77 15.18 -4.32
CA VAL A 133 -2.06 15.76 -4.74
C VAL A 133 -2.07 16.05 -6.23
N GLY A 134 -1.05 16.76 -6.73
CA GLY A 134 -0.94 17.12 -8.14
C GLY A 134 -0.79 15.91 -9.07
N GLY A 135 -0.08 14.86 -8.64
CA GLY A 135 0.03 13.61 -9.41
C GLY A 135 -1.32 12.96 -9.69
N PRO A 136 -2.14 12.64 -8.68
CA PRO A 136 -3.53 12.18 -8.87
C PRO A 136 -4.40 13.14 -9.70
N GLU A 137 -4.32 14.45 -9.46
CA GLU A 137 -5.06 15.43 -10.26
C GLU A 137 -4.65 15.38 -11.73
N ASN A 138 -3.37 15.18 -12.05
CA ASN A 138 -2.92 15.01 -13.44
C ASN A 138 -3.50 13.74 -14.09
N ILE A 139 -3.67 12.66 -13.33
CA ILE A 139 -4.35 11.44 -13.80
C ILE A 139 -5.82 11.76 -14.15
N ILE A 140 -6.54 12.43 -13.24
CA ILE A 140 -7.96 12.79 -13.41
C ILE A 140 -8.12 13.72 -14.61
N ARG A 141 -7.30 14.76 -14.72
CA ARG A 141 -7.32 15.71 -15.85
C ARG A 141 -7.05 15.00 -17.16
N ALA A 142 -6.06 14.12 -17.23
CA ALA A 142 -5.76 13.38 -18.45
C ALA A 142 -6.95 12.49 -18.89
N ILE A 143 -7.63 11.82 -17.94
CA ILE A 143 -8.84 11.04 -18.21
C ILE A 143 -9.93 11.93 -18.80
N GLN A 144 -10.19 13.08 -18.17
CA GLN A 144 -11.24 14.01 -18.54
C GLN A 144 -10.94 14.71 -19.88
N GLU A 145 -9.75 15.30 -20.04
CA GLU A 145 -9.37 16.10 -21.19
C GLU A 145 -9.17 15.25 -22.47
N HIS A 146 -8.72 14.01 -22.33
CA HIS A 146 -8.48 13.11 -23.45
C HIS A 146 -9.54 12.01 -23.61
N HIS A 147 -10.62 12.05 -22.83
CA HIS A 147 -11.72 11.06 -22.86
C HIS A 147 -11.20 9.61 -22.80
N LEU A 148 -10.23 9.36 -21.89
CA LEU A 148 -9.61 8.05 -21.75
C LEU A 148 -10.57 7.07 -21.09
N ARG A 149 -10.62 5.84 -21.59
CA ARG A 149 -11.46 4.77 -21.06
C ARG A 149 -10.71 3.98 -19.98
N ILE A 150 -10.49 4.60 -18.83
CA ILE A 150 -9.91 3.94 -17.65
C ILE A 150 -11.05 3.35 -16.82
N GLU A 151 -11.01 2.07 -16.55
CA GLU A 151 -12.06 1.39 -15.75
C GLU A 151 -11.98 1.77 -14.28
N ILE A 152 -10.74 1.77 -13.74
CA ILE A 152 -10.52 2.05 -12.32
C ILE A 152 -9.17 2.71 -12.05
N VAL A 153 -9.17 3.64 -11.11
CA VAL A 153 -7.98 4.23 -10.49
C VAL A 153 -7.97 3.92 -9.01
N VAL A 154 -6.95 3.23 -8.53
CA VAL A 154 -6.75 2.94 -7.10
C VAL A 154 -5.73 3.89 -6.52
N GLY A 155 -6.16 4.74 -5.58
CA GLY A 155 -5.29 5.63 -4.82
C GLY A 155 -4.73 4.94 -3.59
N VAL A 156 -3.41 4.78 -3.53
CA VAL A 156 -2.76 4.22 -2.33
C VAL A 156 -2.59 5.31 -1.28
N SER A 157 -3.15 5.10 -0.09
CA SER A 157 -3.10 6.00 1.06
C SER A 157 -2.46 5.36 2.30
N THR A 158 -2.58 5.96 3.45
CA THR A 158 -1.86 5.60 4.67
C THR A 158 -2.68 5.95 5.93
N ASP A 159 -2.39 5.29 7.05
CA ASP A 159 -2.86 5.64 8.40
C ASP A 159 -2.61 7.11 8.77
N LYS A 160 -1.55 7.71 8.22
CA LYS A 160 -1.20 9.13 8.48
C LYS A 160 -2.12 10.13 7.81
N ALA A 161 -2.95 9.68 6.84
CA ALA A 161 -4.03 10.48 6.25
C ALA A 161 -5.23 10.66 7.18
N CYS A 162 -5.40 9.74 8.16
CA CYS A 162 -6.45 9.83 9.17
C CYS A 162 -5.98 10.75 10.31
N LYS A 163 -6.75 11.77 10.66
CA LYS A 163 -6.38 12.81 11.66
C LYS A 163 -4.91 13.29 11.48
N PRO A 164 -4.55 13.88 10.33
CA PRO A 164 -3.15 14.14 9.96
C PRO A 164 -2.50 15.19 10.85
N VAL A 165 -1.27 14.94 11.29
CA VAL A 165 -0.46 15.84 12.14
C VAL A 165 0.83 16.29 11.47
N ASN A 166 1.05 15.92 10.21
CA ASN A 166 2.24 16.27 9.43
C ASN A 166 1.89 16.49 7.95
N ALA A 167 2.75 17.18 7.22
CA ALA A 167 2.54 17.56 5.81
C ALA A 167 2.31 16.33 4.90
N MET A 168 3.02 15.23 5.14
CA MET A 168 2.81 14.00 4.38
C MET A 168 1.39 13.48 4.58
N GLY A 169 0.92 13.35 5.82
CA GLY A 169 -0.45 12.91 6.14
C GLY A 169 -1.51 13.86 5.58
N MET A 170 -1.31 15.19 5.68
CA MET A 170 -2.23 16.21 5.12
C MET A 170 -2.36 16.07 3.61
N THR A 171 -1.25 15.88 2.89
CA THR A 171 -1.27 15.71 1.44
C THR A 171 -1.91 14.38 1.02
N LYS A 172 -1.77 13.32 1.81
CA LYS A 172 -2.43 12.03 1.56
C LYS A 172 -3.93 12.10 1.87
N ALA A 173 -4.34 12.80 2.93
CA ALA A 173 -5.75 13.05 3.21
C ALA A 173 -6.41 13.83 2.07
N LEU A 174 -5.73 14.86 1.55
CA LEU A 174 -6.23 15.62 0.42
C LEU A 174 -6.27 14.78 -0.87
N GLN A 175 -5.27 13.92 -1.10
CA GLN A 175 -5.29 12.94 -2.21
C GLN A 175 -6.55 12.10 -2.20
N GLU A 176 -6.95 11.55 -1.04
CA GLU A 176 -8.18 10.76 -0.93
C GLU A 176 -9.40 11.58 -1.36
N ARG A 177 -9.51 12.84 -0.90
CA ARG A 177 -10.63 13.72 -1.26
C ARG A 177 -10.69 14.03 -2.76
N VAL A 178 -9.52 14.29 -3.38
CA VAL A 178 -9.41 14.54 -4.82
C VAL A 178 -9.86 13.32 -5.62
N LEU A 179 -9.41 12.12 -5.24
CA LEU A 179 -9.81 10.88 -5.92
C LEU A 179 -11.29 10.53 -5.70
N ILE A 180 -11.82 10.74 -4.49
CA ILE A 180 -13.25 10.49 -4.21
C ILE A 180 -14.11 11.42 -5.08
N GLN A 181 -13.78 12.72 -5.12
CA GLN A 181 -14.50 13.71 -5.94
C GLN A 181 -14.40 13.42 -7.43
N ALA A 182 -13.31 12.79 -7.89
CA ALA A 182 -13.11 12.45 -9.29
C ALA A 182 -14.19 11.53 -9.87
N ASN A 183 -14.87 10.74 -9.05
CA ASN A 183 -16.01 9.93 -9.49
C ASN A 183 -17.18 10.77 -10.03
N ILE A 184 -17.31 12.03 -9.58
CA ILE A 184 -18.32 12.98 -10.12
C ILE A 184 -17.82 13.60 -11.43
N ARG A 185 -16.51 13.90 -11.53
CA ARG A 185 -15.91 14.52 -12.71
C ARG A 185 -15.77 13.56 -13.89
N CYS A 186 -15.52 12.27 -13.61
CA CYS A 186 -15.27 11.22 -14.60
C CYS A 186 -16.15 10.00 -14.27
N PRO A 187 -17.47 10.06 -14.51
CA PRO A 187 -18.43 9.04 -14.06
C PRO A 187 -18.21 7.65 -14.70
N ASP A 188 -17.53 7.58 -15.83
CA ASP A 188 -17.19 6.33 -16.51
C ASP A 188 -15.95 5.64 -15.92
N THR A 189 -15.22 6.32 -15.03
CA THR A 189 -14.04 5.79 -14.35
C THR A 189 -14.32 5.67 -12.86
N ARG A 190 -14.08 4.50 -12.28
CA ARG A 190 -14.22 4.27 -10.83
C ARG A 190 -12.93 4.65 -10.11
N PHE A 191 -13.02 5.58 -9.16
CA PHE A 191 -11.90 5.95 -8.28
C PHE A 191 -12.18 5.42 -6.88
N VAL A 192 -11.25 4.62 -6.35
CA VAL A 192 -11.28 4.05 -5.01
C VAL A 192 -9.96 4.31 -4.29
N CYS A 193 -10.01 4.37 -2.97
CA CYS A 193 -8.80 4.50 -2.15
C CYS A 193 -8.53 3.24 -1.35
N VAL A 194 -7.27 3.01 -1.00
CA VAL A 194 -6.88 2.02 0.00
C VAL A 194 -6.05 2.70 1.07
N ARG A 195 -6.35 2.47 2.34
CA ARG A 195 -5.66 3.05 3.48
C ARG A 195 -5.17 1.93 4.38
N TYR A 196 -3.87 1.86 4.61
CA TYR A 196 -3.26 0.87 5.49
C TYR A 196 -2.10 1.47 6.28
N GLY A 197 -1.70 0.78 7.36
CA GLY A 197 -0.65 1.20 8.26
C GLY A 197 0.77 0.88 7.76
N ASN A 198 1.65 0.66 8.72
CA ASN A 198 3.06 0.37 8.42
C ASN A 198 3.20 -0.98 7.71
N VAL A 199 3.80 -0.94 6.54
CA VAL A 199 4.15 -2.15 5.80
C VAL A 199 5.50 -2.65 6.30
N LEU A 200 5.51 -3.92 6.76
CA LEU A 200 6.69 -4.60 7.27
C LEU A 200 7.83 -4.59 6.25
N ALA A 201 9.04 -4.29 6.72
CA ALA A 201 10.25 -4.27 5.92
C ALA A 201 10.18 -3.40 4.65
N SER A 202 9.28 -2.42 4.58
CA SER A 202 9.31 -1.44 3.50
C SER A 202 10.52 -0.52 3.65
N ARG A 203 11.03 0.00 2.53
CA ARG A 203 12.19 0.88 2.51
C ARG A 203 12.04 2.07 3.45
N GLY A 204 13.03 2.29 4.33
CA GLY A 204 13.02 3.36 5.34
C GLY A 204 12.02 3.13 6.49
N SER A 205 11.59 1.90 6.75
CA SER A 205 10.74 1.54 7.89
C SER A 205 11.57 1.10 9.10
N VAL A 206 10.89 0.88 10.24
CA VAL A 206 11.51 0.59 11.53
C VAL A 206 12.28 -0.73 11.56
N ILE A 207 11.85 -1.77 10.84
CA ILE A 207 12.51 -3.09 10.86
C ILE A 207 13.91 -3.02 10.24
N PRO A 208 14.11 -2.48 9.02
CA PRO A 208 15.46 -2.26 8.48
C PRO A 208 16.37 -1.42 9.40
N LEU A 209 15.81 -0.39 10.03
CA LEU A 209 16.56 0.42 11.00
C LEU A 209 17.03 -0.43 12.19
N PHE A 210 16.14 -1.25 12.76
CA PHE A 210 16.50 -2.12 13.89
C PHE A 210 17.52 -3.18 13.47
N HIS A 211 17.41 -3.77 12.28
CA HIS A 211 18.43 -4.69 11.76
C HIS A 211 19.79 -4.04 11.66
N ASP A 212 19.85 -2.83 11.12
CA ASP A 212 21.11 -2.07 11.01
C ASP A 212 21.71 -1.79 12.38
N GLN A 213 20.91 -1.30 13.32
CA GLN A 213 21.34 -1.05 14.70
C GLN A 213 21.82 -2.31 15.42
N ILE A 214 21.14 -3.43 15.27
CA ILE A 214 21.53 -4.72 15.87
C ILE A 214 22.84 -5.21 15.27
N ARG A 215 23.03 -5.14 13.94
CA ARG A 215 24.29 -5.54 13.29
C ARG A 215 25.49 -4.72 13.72
N HIS A 216 25.28 -3.44 14.09
CA HIS A 216 26.33 -2.56 14.61
C HIS A 216 26.51 -2.65 16.15
N GLY A 217 25.85 -3.60 16.82
CA GLY A 217 25.98 -3.78 18.27
C GLY A 217 25.08 -2.89 19.11
N GLY A 218 24.13 -2.20 18.50
CA GLY A 218 23.17 -1.33 19.17
C GLY A 218 23.67 0.09 19.48
N PRO A 219 22.92 0.84 20.30
CA PRO A 219 21.61 0.50 20.87
C PRO A 219 20.50 0.49 19.83
N VAL A 220 19.44 -0.32 20.05
CA VAL A 220 18.20 -0.21 19.28
C VAL A 220 17.39 0.97 19.84
N THR A 221 17.05 1.91 18.96
CA THR A 221 16.37 3.15 19.37
C THR A 221 14.87 3.08 19.09
N ILE A 222 14.06 3.31 20.13
CA ILE A 222 12.61 3.44 20.03
C ILE A 222 12.17 4.85 20.44
N THR A 223 11.02 5.29 19.96
CA THR A 223 10.50 6.63 20.26
C THR A 223 9.99 6.70 21.70
N THR A 224 8.98 5.89 22.04
CA THR A 224 8.45 5.70 23.41
C THR A 224 8.02 4.24 23.59
N PRO A 225 7.98 3.71 24.81
CA PRO A 225 7.55 2.34 25.07
C PRO A 225 6.09 2.06 24.69
N GLU A 226 5.23 3.08 24.78
CA GLU A 226 3.79 2.99 24.53
C GLU A 226 3.43 3.04 23.05
N MET A 227 4.39 3.36 22.20
CA MET A 227 4.15 3.53 20.76
C MET A 227 3.66 2.24 20.11
N THR A 228 2.54 2.33 19.39
CA THR A 228 1.96 1.18 18.68
C THR A 228 1.92 1.44 17.17
N ARG A 229 1.97 0.38 16.39
CA ARG A 229 1.85 0.45 14.93
C ARG A 229 1.01 -0.71 14.41
N PHE A 230 0.17 -0.43 13.41
CA PHE A 230 -0.42 -1.47 12.58
C PHE A 230 0.66 -2.14 11.75
N LEU A 231 0.57 -3.45 11.62
CA LEU A 231 1.60 -4.24 10.94
C LEU A 231 0.94 -5.11 9.85
N LEU A 232 1.39 -4.93 8.61
CA LEU A 232 0.96 -5.79 7.51
C LEU A 232 2.12 -6.07 6.55
N SER A 233 2.05 -7.23 5.88
CA SER A 233 3.03 -7.55 4.84
C SER A 233 2.74 -6.78 3.55
N LEU A 234 3.72 -6.72 2.64
CA LEU A 234 3.53 -6.16 1.30
C LEU A 234 2.45 -6.94 0.52
N ASP A 235 2.39 -8.26 0.67
CA ASP A 235 1.37 -9.08 0.02
C ASP A 235 -0.02 -8.76 0.54
N ASN A 236 -0.22 -8.57 1.85
CA ASN A 236 -1.50 -8.14 2.42
C ASN A 236 -1.91 -6.73 1.95
N ALA A 237 -0.93 -5.83 1.75
CA ALA A 237 -1.21 -4.52 1.17
C ALA A 237 -1.72 -4.65 -0.28
N VAL A 238 -1.10 -5.54 -1.08
CA VAL A 238 -1.55 -5.84 -2.45
C VAL A 238 -2.92 -6.53 -2.44
N ASP A 239 -3.18 -7.46 -1.51
CA ASP A 239 -4.50 -8.10 -1.37
C ASP A 239 -5.60 -7.06 -1.10
N THR A 240 -5.31 -6.04 -0.28
CA THR A 240 -6.24 -4.92 -0.03
C THR A 240 -6.50 -4.13 -1.32
N ILE A 241 -5.46 -3.84 -2.10
CA ILE A 241 -5.59 -3.16 -3.40
C ILE A 241 -6.44 -3.99 -4.36
N PHE A 242 -6.20 -5.29 -4.45
CA PHE A 242 -6.95 -6.17 -5.33
C PHE A 242 -8.41 -6.35 -4.88
N ALA A 243 -8.67 -6.37 -3.58
CA ALA A 243 -10.04 -6.36 -3.05
C ALA A 243 -10.78 -5.08 -3.46
N ALA A 244 -10.13 -3.92 -3.32
CA ALA A 244 -10.70 -2.64 -3.75
C ALA A 244 -10.98 -2.60 -5.27
N VAL A 245 -10.13 -3.22 -6.10
CA VAL A 245 -10.40 -3.35 -7.55
C VAL A 245 -11.62 -4.21 -7.82
N ARG A 246 -11.73 -5.36 -7.14
CA ARG A 246 -12.83 -6.32 -7.38
C ARG A 246 -14.19 -5.82 -6.90
N GLU A 247 -14.22 -5.22 -5.72
CA GLU A 247 -15.46 -5.04 -4.96
C GLU A 247 -15.77 -3.57 -4.63
N GLY A 248 -14.76 -2.68 -4.73
CA GLY A 248 -14.91 -1.28 -4.33
C GLY A 248 -15.91 -0.54 -5.21
N LEU A 249 -16.82 0.19 -4.60
CA LEU A 249 -17.74 1.10 -5.28
C LEU A 249 -17.11 2.49 -5.43
N PRO A 250 -17.64 3.36 -6.32
CA PRO A 250 -17.13 4.72 -6.50
C PRO A 250 -16.99 5.49 -5.19
N GLY A 251 -15.78 6.01 -4.92
CA GLY A 251 -15.50 6.82 -3.74
C GLY A 251 -15.25 6.06 -2.43
N GLU A 252 -15.31 4.75 -2.42
CA GLU A 252 -15.02 3.96 -1.23
C GLU A 252 -13.53 3.93 -0.89
N THR A 253 -13.22 3.83 0.42
CA THR A 253 -11.86 3.63 0.92
C THR A 253 -11.77 2.32 1.69
N TYR A 254 -10.95 1.39 1.19
CA TYR A 254 -10.71 0.09 1.79
C TYR A 254 -9.62 0.16 2.86
N VAL A 255 -9.91 -0.41 4.02
CA VAL A 255 -9.02 -0.47 5.18
C VAL A 255 -8.92 -1.93 5.65
N PRO A 256 -7.75 -2.57 5.62
CA PRO A 256 -7.62 -3.95 6.08
C PRO A 256 -7.74 -4.05 7.60
N ARG A 257 -8.33 -5.14 8.07
CA ARG A 257 -8.29 -5.50 9.49
C ARG A 257 -6.96 -6.18 9.76
N VAL A 258 -6.05 -5.45 10.38
CA VAL A 258 -4.67 -5.91 10.60
C VAL A 258 -4.29 -5.87 12.07
N PRO A 259 -3.41 -6.77 12.53
CA PRO A 259 -2.89 -6.73 13.88
C PRO A 259 -2.02 -5.50 14.10
N SER A 260 -1.84 -5.16 15.35
CA SER A 260 -0.94 -4.10 15.80
C SER A 260 0.01 -4.63 16.88
N ALA A 261 1.15 -3.94 17.07
CA ALA A 261 2.09 -4.27 18.14
C ALA A 261 2.71 -3.00 18.72
N LEU A 262 3.19 -3.14 19.95
CA LEU A 262 4.11 -2.18 20.54
C LEU A 262 5.43 -2.19 19.77
N VAL A 263 5.95 -1.01 19.45
CA VAL A 263 7.26 -0.88 18.77
C VAL A 263 8.39 -1.49 19.60
N VAL A 264 8.28 -1.42 20.93
CA VAL A 264 9.22 -2.07 21.85
C VAL A 264 9.19 -3.60 21.72
N ASN A 265 8.04 -4.21 21.42
CA ASN A 265 7.94 -5.65 21.18
C ASN A 265 8.61 -6.06 19.86
N LEU A 266 8.50 -5.23 18.82
CA LEU A 266 9.27 -5.43 17.57
C LEU A 266 10.78 -5.39 17.84
N ALA A 267 11.26 -4.40 18.60
CA ALA A 267 12.67 -4.30 18.98
C ALA A 267 13.14 -5.53 19.76
N LYS A 268 12.42 -5.93 20.81
CA LYS A 268 12.75 -7.10 21.64
C LYS A 268 12.74 -8.40 20.82
N ALA A 269 11.74 -8.59 19.96
CA ALA A 269 11.65 -9.78 19.12
C ALA A 269 12.82 -9.89 18.12
N LEU A 270 13.28 -8.77 17.55
CA LEU A 270 14.41 -8.74 16.61
C LEU A 270 15.77 -8.85 17.32
N ILE A 271 15.89 -8.34 18.54
CA ILE A 271 17.07 -8.52 19.41
C ILE A 271 17.25 -10.00 19.77
N ASP A 272 16.17 -10.71 20.03
CA ASP A 272 16.14 -12.18 20.20
C ASP A 272 17.22 -12.69 21.19
N GLY A 273 17.22 -12.17 22.41
CA GLY A 273 18.13 -12.56 23.48
C GLY A 273 19.56 -12.03 23.41
N ARG A 274 19.92 -11.26 22.37
CA ARG A 274 21.26 -10.63 22.28
C ARG A 274 21.40 -9.52 23.34
N ALA A 275 22.61 -9.33 23.85
CA ALA A 275 22.94 -8.28 24.84
C ALA A 275 22.97 -6.89 24.18
N ILE A 276 21.82 -6.39 23.75
CA ILE A 276 21.66 -5.11 23.08
C ILE A 276 20.69 -4.22 23.86
N GLU A 277 21.14 -3.00 24.17
CA GLU A 277 20.33 -2.00 24.86
C GLU A 277 19.20 -1.49 23.98
N VAL A 278 18.01 -1.28 24.56
CA VAL A 278 16.91 -0.54 23.95
C VAL A 278 16.87 0.86 24.55
N ARG A 279 17.03 1.91 23.72
CA ARG A 279 17.09 3.29 24.17
C ARG A 279 15.90 4.10 23.68
N ASN A 280 15.26 4.85 24.59
CA ASN A 280 14.19 5.76 24.27
C ASN A 280 14.76 7.10 23.74
N THR A 281 14.25 7.58 22.61
CA THR A 281 14.69 8.85 21.99
C THR A 281 13.70 10.01 22.15
N GLY A 282 12.49 9.73 22.63
CA GLY A 282 11.40 10.69 22.71
C GLY A 282 10.63 10.84 21.38
N ILE A 283 9.43 11.43 21.46
CA ILE A 283 8.54 11.63 20.32
C ILE A 283 9.14 12.68 19.38
N ARG A 284 9.19 12.35 18.09
CA ARG A 284 9.62 13.30 17.06
C ARG A 284 8.45 14.19 16.63
N PRO A 285 8.70 15.45 16.24
CA PRO A 285 7.66 16.30 15.66
C PRO A 285 6.95 15.60 14.49
N GLY A 286 5.62 15.63 14.49
CA GLY A 286 4.81 15.01 13.44
C GLY A 286 4.60 13.49 13.58
N GLU A 287 5.05 12.87 14.68
CA GLU A 287 4.75 11.46 15.00
C GLU A 287 3.57 11.36 15.97
N LYS A 288 2.79 10.29 15.83
CA LYS A 288 1.73 9.88 16.76
C LYS A 288 2.21 8.72 17.61
N VAL A 289 1.77 8.65 18.88
CA VAL A 289 1.98 7.47 19.72
C VAL A 289 1.21 6.28 19.15
N HIS A 290 -0.06 6.49 18.80
CA HIS A 290 -0.91 5.50 18.17
C HIS A 290 -1.35 5.99 16.79
N GLU A 291 -1.31 5.10 15.80
CA GLU A 291 -1.85 5.40 14.47
C GLU A 291 -3.33 5.03 14.40
N ILE A 292 -4.07 5.77 13.60
CA ILE A 292 -5.51 5.60 13.42
C ILE A 292 -5.77 5.33 11.93
N LEU A 293 -6.51 4.28 11.63
CA LEU A 293 -6.89 3.93 10.26
C LEU A 293 -8.29 4.43 9.89
N ILE A 294 -9.18 4.53 10.88
CA ILE A 294 -10.55 5.05 10.72
C ILE A 294 -10.80 5.99 11.88
N SER A 295 -11.15 7.24 11.60
CA SER A 295 -11.46 8.23 12.65
C SER A 295 -12.86 8.01 13.24
N GLU A 296 -13.18 8.70 14.34
CA GLU A 296 -14.51 8.68 14.95
C GLU A 296 -15.59 9.12 13.96
N GLU A 297 -15.30 10.18 13.19
CA GLU A 297 -16.22 10.73 12.18
C GLU A 297 -16.41 9.78 11.00
N GLU A 298 -15.39 8.95 10.69
CA GLU A 298 -15.46 7.92 9.65
C GLU A 298 -16.13 6.63 10.14
N ALA A 299 -16.08 6.33 11.44
CA ALA A 299 -16.67 5.13 12.02
C ALA A 299 -18.16 4.98 11.71
N HIS A 300 -18.91 6.08 11.77
CA HIS A 300 -20.35 6.11 11.52
C HIS A 300 -20.75 5.77 10.06
N ARG A 301 -19.80 5.80 9.14
CA ARG A 301 -20.00 5.44 7.74
C ARG A 301 -19.02 4.36 7.28
N SER A 302 -18.54 3.55 8.20
CA SER A 302 -17.67 2.40 7.92
C SER A 302 -18.44 1.10 8.06
N VAL A 303 -18.42 0.29 7.02
CA VAL A 303 -19.07 -1.02 6.97
C VAL A 303 -18.06 -2.15 6.93
N ALA A 304 -18.45 -3.35 7.38
CA ALA A 304 -17.62 -4.54 7.28
C ALA A 304 -17.85 -5.22 5.92
N ARG A 305 -16.74 -5.56 5.25
CA ARG A 305 -16.76 -6.34 4.01
C ARG A 305 -15.62 -7.36 4.05
N ASP A 306 -15.92 -8.60 4.32
CA ASP A 306 -14.97 -9.71 4.53
C ASP A 306 -13.84 -9.33 5.52
N ALA A 307 -12.58 -9.33 5.08
CA ALA A 307 -11.42 -9.00 5.89
C ALA A 307 -11.15 -7.48 5.98
N TYR A 308 -12.07 -6.64 5.52
CA TYR A 308 -11.87 -5.20 5.39
C TYR A 308 -12.95 -4.41 6.13
N TYR A 309 -12.57 -3.21 6.57
CA TYR A 309 -13.50 -2.11 6.76
C TYR A 309 -13.54 -1.27 5.49
N VAL A 310 -14.70 -0.81 5.11
CA VAL A 310 -14.90 0.05 3.95
C VAL A 310 -15.52 1.35 4.42
N ILE A 311 -14.80 2.46 4.25
CA ILE A 311 -15.30 3.79 4.54
C ILE A 311 -16.11 4.26 3.32
N LEU A 312 -17.39 4.52 3.52
CA LEU A 312 -18.28 5.01 2.49
C LEU A 312 -18.00 6.49 2.16
N PRO A 313 -18.23 6.92 0.91
CA PRO A 313 -18.04 8.31 0.53
C PRO A 313 -18.96 9.23 1.31
N MET A 314 -18.53 10.50 1.53
CA MET A 314 -19.36 11.51 2.18
C MET A 314 -20.10 12.44 1.19
N LEU A 315 -19.77 12.36 -0.10
CA LEU A 315 -20.45 13.15 -1.12
C LEU A 315 -21.80 12.50 -1.42
N PRO A 316 -22.92 13.24 -1.31
CA PRO A 316 -24.28 12.69 -1.47
C PRO A 316 -24.47 11.97 -2.81
N GLU A 317 -23.85 12.48 -3.88
CA GLU A 317 -23.95 11.93 -5.23
C GLU A 317 -23.35 10.52 -5.35
N LEU A 318 -22.49 10.14 -4.40
CA LEU A 318 -21.82 8.83 -4.35
C LEU A 318 -22.43 7.90 -3.31
N CYS A 319 -23.38 8.39 -2.50
CA CYS A 319 -24.03 7.59 -1.47
C CYS A 319 -25.10 6.69 -2.09
N ASN A 320 -24.96 5.37 -1.92
CA ASN A 320 -25.98 4.41 -2.31
C ASN A 320 -26.86 4.04 -1.11
N GLU A 321 -28.19 3.97 -1.30
CA GLU A 321 -29.16 3.62 -0.25
C GLU A 321 -28.92 2.25 0.41
N HIS A 322 -28.14 1.37 -0.22
CA HIS A 322 -27.88 0.00 0.23
C HIS A 322 -26.45 -0.20 0.80
N SER A 323 -25.86 0.84 1.34
CA SER A 323 -24.43 0.84 1.73
C SER A 323 -24.08 -0.03 2.95
N GLY A 324 -25.04 -0.70 3.58
CA GLY A 324 -24.81 -1.57 4.75
C GLY A 324 -24.91 -0.82 6.09
N THR A 325 -24.92 -1.60 7.19
CA THR A 325 -24.98 -1.05 8.54
C THR A 325 -23.57 -0.70 9.04
N PRO A 326 -23.37 0.49 9.65
CA PRO A 326 -22.11 0.84 10.28
C PRO A 326 -21.65 -0.23 11.27
N CYS A 327 -20.36 -0.59 11.22
CA CYS A 327 -19.82 -1.69 12.00
C CYS A 327 -18.86 -1.25 13.12
N LEU A 328 -18.55 0.04 13.19
CA LEU A 328 -17.66 0.62 14.18
C LEU A 328 -18.41 1.68 14.99
N SER A 329 -18.28 1.64 16.33
CA SER A 329 -18.82 2.64 17.26
C SER A 329 -17.79 3.67 17.71
N ARG A 330 -16.51 3.45 17.38
CA ARG A 330 -15.37 4.31 17.73
C ARG A 330 -14.31 4.22 16.64
N GLU A 331 -13.27 5.04 16.75
CA GLU A 331 -12.12 4.98 15.85
C GLU A 331 -11.47 3.59 15.86
N TYR A 332 -10.80 3.25 14.75
CA TYR A 332 -9.97 2.05 14.64
C TYR A 332 -8.51 2.45 14.79
N SER A 333 -7.95 2.14 15.96
CA SER A 333 -6.64 2.56 16.42
C SER A 333 -5.65 1.40 16.51
N SER A 334 -4.37 1.68 16.30
CA SER A 334 -3.29 0.71 16.53
C SER A 334 -3.09 0.35 18.01
N ALA A 335 -3.73 1.07 18.93
CA ALA A 335 -3.81 0.70 20.34
C ALA A 335 -4.81 -0.44 20.60
N ASP A 336 -5.70 -0.73 19.63
CA ASP A 336 -6.63 -1.84 19.74
C ASP A 336 -5.95 -3.15 19.33
N ASN A 337 -6.33 -4.27 19.97
CA ASN A 337 -5.91 -5.64 19.59
C ASN A 337 -4.39 -5.82 19.43
N LEU A 338 -3.64 -5.40 20.44
CA LEU A 338 -2.18 -5.52 20.46
C LEU A 338 -1.72 -6.98 20.55
N MET A 339 -0.83 -7.37 19.64
CA MET A 339 -0.10 -8.63 19.73
C MET A 339 0.83 -8.64 20.96
N THR A 340 0.91 -9.78 21.61
CA THR A 340 1.94 -10.06 22.61
C THR A 340 3.35 -10.07 22.00
N LEU A 341 4.38 -10.12 22.83
CA LEU A 341 5.76 -10.26 22.33
C LEU A 341 5.95 -11.56 21.53
N GLU A 342 5.36 -12.66 21.99
CA GLU A 342 5.45 -13.98 21.34
C GLU A 342 4.75 -13.98 19.98
N GLU A 343 3.53 -13.43 19.89
CA GLU A 343 2.79 -13.28 18.62
C GLU A 343 3.53 -12.37 17.64
N THR A 344 4.14 -11.28 18.15
CA THR A 344 4.95 -10.38 17.33
C THR A 344 6.17 -11.10 16.75
N ALA A 345 6.90 -11.87 17.59
CA ALA A 345 8.04 -12.68 17.16
C ALA A 345 7.61 -13.77 16.15
N GLY A 346 6.49 -14.45 16.42
CA GLY A 346 5.91 -15.45 15.52
C GLY A 346 5.58 -14.87 14.14
N MET A 347 4.99 -13.67 14.09
CA MET A 347 4.71 -12.97 12.86
C MET A 347 5.99 -12.62 12.10
N LEU A 348 7.02 -12.08 12.77
CA LEU A 348 8.30 -11.74 12.15
C LEU A 348 9.00 -12.99 11.57
N ARG A 349 8.99 -14.12 12.29
CA ARG A 349 9.52 -15.41 11.78
C ARG A 349 8.76 -15.87 10.55
N LYS A 350 7.42 -15.86 10.58
CA LYS A 350 6.58 -16.25 9.42
C LYS A 350 6.84 -15.40 8.19
N GLN A 351 7.20 -14.13 8.35
CA GLN A 351 7.51 -13.20 7.27
C GLN A 351 9.00 -13.24 6.85
N GLY A 352 9.83 -14.10 7.47
CA GLY A 352 11.26 -14.17 7.19
C GLY A 352 12.04 -12.91 7.58
N LEU A 353 11.54 -12.16 8.57
CA LEU A 353 12.09 -10.86 8.98
C LEU A 353 12.99 -10.92 10.23
N MET A 354 13.32 -12.10 10.70
CA MET A 354 14.33 -12.25 11.75
C MET A 354 15.71 -11.96 11.16
N LEU A 355 16.63 -11.46 11.99
CA LEU A 355 17.96 -11.03 11.55
C LEU A 355 18.74 -12.12 10.80
N GLU A 356 18.57 -13.37 11.18
CA GLU A 356 19.22 -14.55 10.59
C GLU A 356 18.76 -14.86 9.16
N ASN A 357 17.53 -14.47 8.83
CA ASN A 357 16.92 -14.74 7.53
C ASN A 357 17.14 -13.62 6.52
N VAL A 358 17.68 -12.49 6.95
CA VAL A 358 17.94 -11.33 6.08
C VAL A 358 19.36 -11.45 5.54
N HIS A 359 19.52 -12.13 4.40
CA HIS A 359 20.78 -12.14 3.64
C HIS A 359 21.08 -10.73 3.10
N ASP A 360 22.36 -10.43 2.83
CA ASP A 360 22.80 -9.10 2.39
C ASP A 360 22.09 -8.59 1.12
N GLU A 361 21.62 -9.48 0.24
CA GLU A 361 20.80 -9.13 -0.92
C GLU A 361 19.44 -8.49 -0.55
N ILE A 362 18.80 -8.95 0.55
CA ILE A 362 17.58 -8.32 1.07
C ILE A 362 17.91 -6.99 1.73
N ALA A 363 19.09 -6.85 2.31
CA ALA A 363 19.56 -5.59 2.89
C ALA A 363 19.73 -4.48 1.83
N GLU A 364 20.15 -4.81 0.60
CA GLU A 364 20.19 -3.84 -0.51
C GLU A 364 18.79 -3.42 -1.00
N VAL A 365 17.84 -4.32 -1.02
CA VAL A 365 16.43 -4.00 -1.38
C VAL A 365 15.77 -3.14 -0.29
N LEU A 366 16.22 -3.27 0.95
CA LEU A 366 15.73 -2.51 2.12
C LEU A 366 16.41 -1.14 2.28
N ARG A 367 17.60 -0.92 1.67
CA ARG A 367 18.29 0.38 1.56
C ARG A 367 17.72 1.19 0.40
#